data_4d6311f5e6104c3ab3dcc94eb4542697
#
_entry.id   4d6311f5e6104c3ab3dcc94eb4542697
#
_cell.length_a   1.000
_cell.length_b   1.000
_cell.length_c   1.000
_cell.angle_alpha   90.00
_cell.angle_beta   90.00
_cell.angle_gamma   90.00
#
_symmetry.space_group_name_H-M   'P 1'
#
loop_
_entity.id
_entity.type
_entity.pdbx_description
1 polymer ?
#
loop_
_entity_poly.entity_id
_entity_poly.type
_entity_poly.pdbx_seq_one_letter_code
_entity_poly.pdbx_strand_id
1 'polypeptide(L)'
;MTYNDIIAAKMILNLPERATMVEIKSSYRKLLKRWHPDKNPADPDRCHEMTRRITIAYKTILAYCDQYAYSFEKQEVEKYLSAEEWWMDRFGNDPLWGNRNQK
;
A
#
# COMPACT_ATOMS: atom_id res chain seq x y z
N MET A 1 -9.56 -15.95 4.97
CA MET A 1 -9.68 -14.75 4.12
C MET A 1 -10.15 -15.19 2.75
N THR A 2 -11.28 -14.66 2.34
CA THR A 2 -11.89 -15.00 1.05
C THR A 2 -11.78 -13.82 0.10
N TYR A 3 -12.10 -14.07 -1.17
CA TYR A 3 -12.15 -13.00 -2.17
C TYR A 3 -13.11 -11.90 -1.72
N ASN A 4 -14.28 -12.27 -1.21
CA ASN A 4 -15.25 -11.28 -0.74
C ASN A 4 -14.73 -10.45 0.42
N ASP A 5 -13.95 -11.06 1.32
CA ASP A 5 -13.34 -10.32 2.43
C ASP A 5 -12.37 -9.25 1.90
N ILE A 6 -11.58 -9.61 0.90
CA ILE A 6 -10.61 -8.70 0.30
C ILE A 6 -11.30 -7.56 -0.42
N ILE A 7 -12.36 -7.87 -1.18
CA ILE A 7 -13.10 -6.83 -1.91
C ILE A 7 -13.82 -5.89 -0.96
N ALA A 8 -14.40 -6.42 0.13
CA ALA A 8 -15.03 -5.57 1.14
C ALA A 8 -14.00 -4.63 1.77
N ALA A 9 -12.82 -5.14 2.08
CA ALA A 9 -11.73 -4.32 2.64
C ALA A 9 -11.27 -3.26 1.64
N LYS A 10 -11.13 -3.63 0.37
CA LYS A 10 -10.78 -2.70 -0.70
C LYS A 10 -11.76 -1.53 -0.76
N MET A 11 -13.05 -1.83 -0.66
CA MET A 11 -14.09 -0.80 -0.72
C MET A 11 -14.07 0.11 0.51
N ILE A 12 -13.88 -0.46 1.68
CA ILE A 12 -13.79 0.33 2.92
C ILE A 12 -12.62 1.30 2.86
N LEU A 13 -11.48 0.86 2.31
CA LEU A 13 -10.27 1.69 2.21
C LEU A 13 -10.27 2.57 0.96
N ASN A 14 -11.29 2.52 0.12
CA ASN A 14 -11.38 3.29 -1.13
C ASN A 14 -10.17 3.05 -2.03
N LEU A 15 -9.74 1.80 -2.15
CA LEU A 15 -8.59 1.48 -2.98
C LEU A 15 -8.99 1.31 -4.45
N PRO A 16 -8.13 1.75 -5.38
CA PRO A 16 -8.35 1.47 -6.80
C PRO A 16 -8.08 -0.01 -7.11
N GLU A 17 -8.31 -0.40 -8.35
CA GLU A 17 -8.07 -1.79 -8.76
C GLU A 17 -6.62 -2.23 -8.59
N ARG A 18 -5.69 -1.31 -8.70
CA ARG A 18 -4.28 -1.57 -8.49
C ARG A 18 -3.72 -0.50 -7.58
N ALA A 19 -3.04 -0.92 -6.55
CA ALA A 19 -2.48 0.02 -5.57
C ALA A 19 -1.15 -0.49 -5.06
N THR A 20 -0.23 0.43 -4.87
CA THR A 20 1.05 0.12 -4.22
C THR A 20 0.85 0.12 -2.71
N MET A 21 1.83 -0.41 -1.99
CA MET A 21 1.78 -0.39 -0.53
C MET A 21 1.77 1.05 0.00
N VAL A 22 2.47 1.97 -0.67
CA VAL A 22 2.46 3.39 -0.30
C VAL A 22 1.04 3.96 -0.40
N GLU A 23 0.32 3.64 -1.47
CA GLU A 23 -1.04 4.11 -1.67
C GLU A 23 -2.00 3.50 -0.65
N ILE A 24 -1.84 2.22 -0.34
CA ILE A 24 -2.65 1.53 0.65
C ILE A 24 -2.48 2.19 2.02
N LYS A 25 -1.25 2.43 2.43
CA LYS A 25 -0.95 3.07 3.72
C LYS A 25 -1.47 4.50 3.76
N SER A 26 -1.36 5.22 2.65
CA SER A 26 -1.84 6.59 2.56
C SER A 26 -3.36 6.65 2.73
N SER A 27 -4.09 5.77 2.04
CA SER A 27 -5.55 5.69 2.17
C SER A 27 -5.97 5.38 3.60
N TYR A 28 -5.29 4.43 4.23
CA TYR A 28 -5.55 4.07 5.62
C TYR A 28 -5.41 5.27 6.54
N ARG A 29 -4.28 5.99 6.44
CA ARG A 29 -4.02 7.16 7.29
C ARG A 29 -5.02 8.27 7.07
N LYS A 30 -5.41 8.53 5.82
CA LYS A 30 -6.40 9.56 5.51
C LYS A 30 -7.75 9.25 6.12
N LEU A 31 -8.16 7.97 6.05
CA LEU A 31 -9.44 7.56 6.62
C LEU A 31 -9.42 7.63 8.14
N LEU A 32 -8.31 7.25 8.78
CA LEU A 32 -8.20 7.37 10.23
C LEU A 32 -8.32 8.83 10.67
N LYS A 33 -7.69 9.75 9.95
CA LYS A 33 -7.81 11.18 10.26
C LYS A 33 -9.22 11.68 10.09
N ARG A 34 -9.89 11.25 9.02
CA ARG A 34 -11.27 11.66 8.74
C ARG A 34 -12.22 11.25 9.86
N TRP A 35 -12.04 10.05 10.41
CA TRP A 35 -12.95 9.50 11.41
C TRP A 35 -12.44 9.65 12.83
N HIS A 36 -11.44 10.50 13.05
CA HIS A 36 -10.96 10.77 14.40
C HIS A 36 -12.04 11.51 15.21
N PRO A 37 -12.28 11.09 16.47
CA PRO A 37 -13.33 11.72 17.29
C PRO A 37 -13.17 13.23 17.45
N ASP A 38 -11.95 13.74 17.45
CA ASP A 38 -11.71 15.18 17.57
C ASP A 38 -12.29 15.96 16.40
N LYS A 39 -12.41 15.34 15.24
CA LYS A 39 -12.97 15.98 14.05
C LYS A 39 -14.46 15.79 13.92
N ASN A 40 -15.02 14.84 14.66
CA ASN A 40 -16.44 14.52 14.63
C ASN A 40 -16.97 14.36 16.05
N PRO A 41 -16.90 15.42 16.87
CA PRO A 41 -17.26 15.30 18.29
C PRO A 41 -18.73 15.03 18.55
N ALA A 42 -19.58 15.26 17.54
CA ALA A 42 -21.01 15.06 17.70
C ALA A 42 -21.43 13.58 17.73
N ASP A 43 -20.59 12.68 17.19
CA ASP A 43 -20.94 11.26 17.11
C ASP A 43 -19.70 10.38 17.33
N PRO A 44 -19.23 10.30 18.58
CA PRO A 44 -18.03 9.51 18.86
C PRO A 44 -18.22 8.00 18.65
N ASP A 45 -19.42 7.48 18.84
CA ASP A 45 -19.70 6.06 18.66
C ASP A 45 -19.52 5.67 17.19
N ARG A 46 -19.99 6.52 16.28
CA ARG A 46 -19.81 6.27 14.84
C ARG A 46 -18.33 6.34 14.48
N CYS A 47 -17.58 7.27 15.06
CA CYS A 47 -16.14 7.38 14.81
C CYS A 47 -15.41 6.12 15.26
N HIS A 48 -15.75 5.58 16.41
CA HIS A 48 -15.18 4.34 16.91
C HIS A 48 -15.50 3.16 15.99
N GLU A 49 -16.73 3.06 15.56
CA GLU A 49 -17.15 1.98 14.67
C GLU A 49 -16.44 2.07 13.32
N MET A 50 -16.36 3.26 12.74
CA MET A 50 -15.67 3.43 11.46
C MET A 50 -14.18 3.16 11.58
N THR A 51 -13.54 3.63 12.65
CA THR A 51 -12.14 3.36 12.90
C THR A 51 -11.87 1.86 13.01
N ARG A 52 -12.75 1.15 13.71
CA ARG A 52 -12.65 -0.30 13.86
C ARG A 52 -12.73 -0.99 12.49
N ARG A 53 -13.69 -0.59 11.67
CA ARG A 53 -13.88 -1.16 10.33
C ARG A 53 -12.68 -0.89 9.42
N ILE A 54 -12.18 0.32 9.47
CA ILE A 54 -11.01 0.72 8.69
C ILE A 54 -9.78 -0.08 9.10
N THR A 55 -9.59 -0.27 10.40
CA THR A 55 -8.46 -1.04 10.93
C THR A 55 -8.53 -2.50 10.51
N ILE A 56 -9.71 -3.11 10.60
CA ILE A 56 -9.91 -4.50 10.17
C ILE A 56 -9.67 -4.64 8.68
N ALA A 57 -10.19 -3.71 7.89
CA ALA A 57 -9.98 -3.71 6.44
C ALA A 57 -8.50 -3.63 6.09
N TYR A 58 -7.77 -2.74 6.78
CA TYR A 58 -6.34 -2.59 6.55
C TYR A 58 -5.59 -3.88 6.85
N LYS A 59 -5.91 -4.54 7.97
CA LYS A 59 -5.28 -5.81 8.33
C LYS A 59 -5.56 -6.89 7.29
N THR A 60 -6.77 -6.92 6.74
CA THR A 60 -7.14 -7.86 5.68
C THR A 60 -6.31 -7.62 4.42
N ILE A 61 -6.18 -6.36 4.01
CA ILE A 61 -5.39 -6.02 2.83
C ILE A 61 -3.91 -6.36 3.05
N LEU A 62 -3.36 -6.06 4.24
CA LEU A 62 -1.97 -6.40 4.54
C LEU A 62 -1.75 -7.91 4.50
N ALA A 63 -2.69 -8.70 5.01
CA ALA A 63 -2.59 -10.16 4.98
C ALA A 63 -2.57 -10.67 3.54
N TYR A 64 -3.39 -10.10 2.67
CA TYR A 64 -3.39 -10.45 1.27
C TYR A 64 -2.05 -10.09 0.62
N CYS A 65 -1.55 -8.89 0.86
CA CYS A 65 -0.28 -8.44 0.32
C CYS A 65 0.88 -9.31 0.80
N ASP A 66 0.81 -9.74 2.06
CA ASP A 66 1.86 -10.57 2.66
C ASP A 66 1.94 -11.95 2.02
N GLN A 67 0.83 -12.44 1.48
CA GLN A 67 0.78 -13.73 0.80
C GLN A 67 1.12 -13.64 -0.68
N TYR A 68 1.24 -12.44 -1.20
CA TYR A 68 1.47 -12.20 -2.61
C TYR A 68 2.94 -12.50 -2.96
N ALA A 69 3.13 -13.36 -3.95
CA ALA A 69 4.48 -13.70 -4.40
C ALA A 69 4.94 -12.69 -5.45
N TYR A 70 5.95 -11.92 -5.11
CA TYR A 70 6.49 -10.93 -6.03
C TYR A 70 7.41 -11.61 -7.04
N SER A 71 7.37 -11.16 -8.28
CA SER A 71 8.25 -11.65 -9.30
C SER A 71 9.52 -10.79 -9.33
N PHE A 72 10.68 -11.46 -9.35
CA PHE A 72 11.97 -10.80 -9.50
C PHE A 72 12.53 -10.99 -10.91
N GLU A 73 11.70 -11.43 -11.83
CA GLU A 73 12.09 -11.53 -13.22
C GLU A 73 12.30 -10.13 -13.78
N LYS A 74 13.30 -10.01 -14.64
CA LYS A 74 13.71 -8.71 -15.18
C LYS A 74 12.57 -7.95 -15.83
N GLN A 75 11.75 -8.64 -16.64
CA GLN A 75 10.62 -8.02 -17.31
C GLN A 75 9.64 -7.40 -16.32
N GLU A 76 9.36 -8.12 -15.25
CA GLU A 76 8.38 -7.66 -14.27
C GLU A 76 8.93 -6.48 -13.46
N VAL A 77 10.17 -6.61 -13.01
CA VAL A 77 10.81 -5.56 -12.22
C VAL A 77 10.89 -4.26 -13.02
N GLU A 78 11.26 -4.34 -14.29
CA GLU A 78 11.42 -3.16 -15.14
C GLU A 78 10.12 -2.37 -15.33
N LYS A 79 8.98 -3.03 -15.23
CA LYS A 79 7.69 -2.33 -15.36
C LYS A 79 7.48 -1.27 -14.29
N TYR A 80 8.12 -1.43 -13.15
CA TYR A 80 7.88 -0.58 -11.98
C TYR A 80 9.04 0.34 -11.66
N LEU A 81 10.05 0.37 -12.51
CA LEU A 81 11.16 1.28 -12.34
C LEU A 81 10.79 2.66 -12.90
N SER A 82 11.20 3.70 -12.20
CA SER A 82 11.13 5.05 -12.75
C SER A 82 12.14 5.16 -13.88
N ALA A 83 12.04 6.22 -14.69
CA ALA A 83 13.01 6.42 -15.77
C ALA A 83 14.44 6.48 -15.23
N GLU A 84 14.63 7.13 -14.08
CA GLU A 84 15.93 7.22 -13.44
C GLU A 84 16.41 5.87 -12.93
N GLU A 85 15.52 5.14 -12.26
CA GLU A 85 15.83 3.80 -11.76
C GLU A 85 16.15 2.83 -12.90
N TRP A 86 15.40 2.93 -13.98
CA TRP A 86 15.62 2.12 -15.17
C TRP A 86 17.03 2.39 -15.74
N TRP A 87 17.38 3.67 -15.83
CA TRP A 87 18.71 4.08 -16.29
C TRP A 87 19.79 3.50 -15.40
N MET A 88 19.64 3.62 -14.10
CA MET A 88 20.60 3.10 -13.13
C MET A 88 20.76 1.58 -13.25
N ASP A 89 19.64 0.88 -13.47
CA ASP A 89 19.66 -0.57 -13.63
C ASP A 89 20.48 -0.99 -14.85
N ARG A 90 20.34 -0.25 -15.96
CA ARG A 90 21.04 -0.58 -17.20
C ARG A 90 22.50 -0.15 -17.22
N PHE A 91 22.79 0.97 -16.61
CA PHE A 91 24.11 1.58 -16.68
C PHE A 91 24.81 1.67 -15.34
N GLY A 92 24.20 1.09 -14.33
CA GLY A 92 24.70 1.15 -12.96
C GLY A 92 25.91 0.28 -12.66
N ASN A 93 26.42 -0.45 -13.66
CA ASN A 93 27.65 -1.23 -13.51
C ASN A 93 28.90 -0.38 -13.53
N ASP A 94 28.75 0.91 -13.84
CA ASP A 94 29.83 1.87 -13.73
C ASP A 94 30.33 1.89 -12.28
N PRO A 95 31.65 1.91 -12.05
CA PRO A 95 32.19 1.92 -10.68
C PRO A 95 31.63 3.00 -9.79
N LEU A 96 31.26 4.15 -10.35
CA LEU A 96 30.66 5.23 -9.57
C LEU A 96 29.27 4.88 -9.06
N TRP A 97 28.54 4.05 -9.79
CA TRP A 97 27.16 3.69 -9.45
C TRP A 97 27.08 2.39 -8.69
N GLY A 98 28.00 1.46 -8.98
CA GLY A 98 27.96 0.13 -8.37
C GLY A 98 28.07 0.15 -6.86
N ASN A 99 28.78 1.11 -6.30
CA ASN A 99 28.96 1.24 -4.87
C ASN A 99 27.65 1.53 -4.12
N ARG A 100 26.66 2.03 -4.79
CA ARG A 100 25.39 2.37 -4.18
C ARG A 100 24.54 1.15 -3.86
N ASN A 101 24.80 0.06 -4.54
CA ASN A 101 23.98 -1.14 -4.43
C ASN A 101 24.62 -2.20 -3.55
N GLN A 102 25.68 -1.88 -2.88
CA GLN A 102 26.43 -2.81 -2.05
C GLN A 102 26.03 -2.73 -0.60
N LYS A 103 24.79 -3.03 -0.33
CA LYS A 103 24.34 -3.05 1.06
C LYS A 103 23.68 -4.34 1.40
#